data_b83f842c0dc42b43a89b82dfda4d4a82
#
_entry.id   b83f842c0dc42b43a89b82dfda4d4a82
#
_cell.length_a   1.000
_cell.length_b   1.000
_cell.length_c   1.000
_cell.angle_alpha   90.00
_cell.angle_beta   90.00
_cell.angle_gamma   90.00
#
_symmetry.space_group_name_H-M   'P 1'
#
loop_
_entity.id
_entity.type
_entity.pdbx_description
1 polymer ?
#
loop_
_entity_poly.entity_id
_entity_poly.type
_entity_poly.pdbx_seq_one_letter_code
_entity_poly.pdbx_strand_id
1 'polypeptide(L)'
;MKKNDDYIKRAAAVVPSERQLKWHELEFYAFIHFGMNTFTNSEWGNGNDDPVLFNPEKLNANQWAAAVRAAGMKAIILTCKHHDGFCLWPSEYTDYSVKKSKWKAVSYTHLRAHETL
;
A
#
# COMPACT_ATOMS: atom_id res chain seq x y z
N MET A 1 1.64 -32.96 30.61
CA MET A 1 1.50 -33.55 29.25
C MET A 1 0.19 -33.19 28.54
N LYS A 2 -1.00 -33.33 29.13
CA LYS A 2 -2.32 -33.08 28.48
C LYS A 2 -2.52 -31.65 27.91
N LYS A 3 -1.95 -30.60 28.53
CA LYS A 3 -2.10 -29.19 28.06
C LYS A 3 -1.36 -28.91 26.75
N ASN A 4 -0.27 -29.61 26.49
CA ASN A 4 0.55 -29.41 25.29
C ASN A 4 -0.08 -30.08 24.04
N ASP A 5 -0.74 -31.20 24.22
CA ASP A 5 -1.44 -31.94 23.15
C ASP A 5 -2.65 -31.17 22.62
N ASP A 6 -3.37 -30.46 23.48
CA ASP A 6 -4.51 -29.63 23.06
C ASP A 6 -4.09 -28.41 22.30
N TYR A 7 -2.97 -27.78 22.67
CA TYR A 7 -2.39 -26.66 21.92
C TYR A 7 -1.93 -27.09 20.51
N ILE A 8 -1.24 -28.21 20.42
CA ILE A 8 -0.76 -28.77 19.13
C ILE A 8 -1.95 -29.09 18.22
N LYS A 9 -3.00 -29.73 18.72
CA LYS A 9 -4.21 -30.02 17.95
C LYS A 9 -4.90 -28.76 17.45
N ARG A 10 -5.01 -27.73 18.29
CA ARG A 10 -5.59 -26.44 17.90
C ARG A 10 -4.74 -25.74 16.83
N ALA A 11 -3.44 -25.76 16.96
CA ALA A 11 -2.53 -25.17 15.96
C ALA A 11 -2.61 -25.91 14.62
N ALA A 12 -2.69 -27.25 14.64
CA ALA A 12 -2.82 -28.08 13.43
C ALA A 12 -4.19 -27.94 12.73
N ALA A 13 -5.22 -27.49 13.47
CA ALA A 13 -6.56 -27.27 12.92
C ALA A 13 -6.74 -25.88 12.29
N VAL A 14 -5.72 -25.02 12.31
CA VAL A 14 -5.79 -23.70 11.66
C VAL A 14 -5.83 -23.88 10.14
N VAL A 15 -6.89 -23.37 9.53
CA VAL A 15 -7.10 -23.39 8.09
C VAL A 15 -7.29 -21.95 7.57
N PRO A 16 -6.91 -21.65 6.33
CA PRO A 16 -7.13 -20.32 5.77
C PRO A 16 -8.63 -20.02 5.64
N SER A 17 -9.00 -18.77 5.88
CA SER A 17 -10.35 -18.29 5.60
C SER A 17 -10.60 -18.19 4.10
N GLU A 18 -11.87 -18.11 3.68
CA GLU A 18 -12.22 -17.90 2.26
C GLU A 18 -11.57 -16.64 1.67
N ARG A 19 -11.44 -15.58 2.45
CA ARG A 19 -10.76 -14.34 2.01
C ARG A 19 -9.28 -14.56 1.75
N GLN A 20 -8.62 -15.37 2.58
CA GLN A 20 -7.21 -15.73 2.38
C GLN A 20 -7.05 -16.62 1.14
N LEU A 21 -7.96 -17.56 0.91
CA LEU A 21 -7.94 -18.38 -0.30
C LEU A 21 -8.12 -17.52 -1.56
N LYS A 22 -9.11 -16.62 -1.59
CA LYS A 22 -9.30 -15.67 -2.69
C LYS A 22 -8.08 -14.79 -2.94
N TRP A 23 -7.37 -14.41 -1.88
CA TRP A 23 -6.12 -13.68 -2.01
C TRP A 23 -5.05 -14.54 -2.70
N HIS A 24 -4.89 -15.79 -2.31
CA HIS A 24 -3.96 -16.73 -2.96
C HIS A 24 -4.30 -16.95 -4.43
N GLU A 25 -5.58 -16.96 -4.81
CA GLU A 25 -6.03 -17.12 -6.20
C GLU A 25 -5.63 -15.95 -7.11
N LEU A 26 -5.25 -14.81 -6.55
CA LEU A 26 -4.70 -13.69 -7.34
C LEU A 26 -3.38 -14.06 -7.99
N GLU A 27 -2.52 -14.82 -7.32
CA GLU A 27 -1.21 -15.36 -7.74
C GLU A 27 -0.23 -14.29 -8.28
N PHE A 28 -0.68 -13.44 -9.19
CA PHE A 28 0.14 -12.44 -9.87
C PHE A 28 -0.48 -11.05 -9.72
N TYR A 29 0.17 -10.18 -8.96
CA TYR A 29 -0.26 -8.82 -8.68
C TYR A 29 0.94 -7.87 -8.55
N ALA A 30 0.71 -6.58 -8.79
CA ALA A 30 1.72 -5.54 -8.64
C ALA A 30 1.76 -5.01 -7.22
N PHE A 31 2.96 -4.71 -6.75
CA PHE A 31 3.19 -3.95 -5.53
C PHE A 31 3.84 -2.63 -5.91
N ILE A 32 3.15 -1.50 -5.69
CA ILE A 32 3.63 -0.16 -6.06
C ILE A 32 4.15 0.54 -4.83
N HIS A 33 5.46 0.71 -4.76
CA HIS A 33 6.14 1.51 -3.75
C HIS A 33 6.29 2.94 -4.27
N PHE A 34 5.36 3.80 -3.88
CA PHE A 34 5.33 5.20 -4.26
C PHE A 34 5.07 6.06 -3.02
N GLY A 35 5.94 7.02 -2.76
CA GLY A 35 5.87 7.85 -1.56
C GLY A 35 6.99 8.89 -1.52
N MET A 36 7.30 9.42 -0.34
CA MET A 36 8.34 10.43 -0.13
C MET A 36 9.69 9.99 -0.68
N ASN A 37 10.06 8.74 -0.48
CA ASN A 37 11.36 8.19 -0.90
C ASN A 37 11.58 8.26 -2.42
N THR A 38 10.51 8.28 -3.21
CA THR A 38 10.57 8.51 -4.67
C THR A 38 11.12 9.91 -5.00
N PHE A 39 10.87 10.90 -4.14
CA PHE A 39 11.27 12.30 -4.34
C PHE A 39 12.60 12.64 -3.68
N THR A 40 13.03 11.86 -2.70
CA THR A 40 14.27 12.04 -1.96
C THR A 40 15.38 11.10 -2.43
N ASN A 41 15.09 10.22 -3.40
CA ASN A 41 16.02 9.20 -3.90
C ASN A 41 16.59 8.33 -2.77
N SER A 42 15.75 7.98 -1.82
CA SER A 42 16.09 7.17 -0.66
C SER A 42 15.38 5.82 -0.72
N GLU A 43 16.05 4.75 -0.31
CA GLU A 43 15.40 3.44 -0.21
C GLU A 43 14.53 3.34 1.05
N TRP A 44 15.05 3.77 2.19
CA TRP A 44 14.39 3.62 3.48
C TRP A 44 13.76 4.91 4.03
N GLY A 45 14.41 6.05 3.80
CA GLY A 45 14.02 7.32 4.41
C GLY A 45 14.15 7.32 5.94
N ASN A 46 14.11 8.48 6.55
CA ASN A 46 14.24 8.66 8.00
C ASN A 46 13.04 9.35 8.66
N GLY A 47 12.02 9.72 7.85
CA GLY A 47 10.81 10.38 8.32
C GLY A 47 10.96 11.86 8.66
N ASN A 48 12.09 12.48 8.32
CA ASN A 48 12.38 13.89 8.61
C ASN A 48 12.40 14.77 7.36
N ASP A 49 12.05 14.23 6.19
CA ASP A 49 12.00 15.00 4.96
C ASP A 49 10.86 16.01 5.00
N ASP A 50 11.04 17.16 4.33
CA ASP A 50 9.98 18.15 4.21
C ASP A 50 8.84 17.60 3.33
N PRO A 51 7.59 17.50 3.84
CA PRO A 51 6.44 17.06 3.06
C PRO A 51 6.22 17.82 1.75
N VAL A 52 6.71 19.05 1.66
CA VAL A 52 6.64 19.91 0.45
C VAL A 52 7.38 19.29 -0.74
N LEU A 53 8.36 18.41 -0.50
CA LEU A 53 9.09 17.70 -1.56
C LEU A 53 8.20 16.71 -2.32
N PHE A 54 7.14 16.21 -1.68
CA PHE A 54 6.19 15.31 -2.34
C PHE A 54 5.28 16.10 -3.28
N ASN A 55 5.62 16.09 -4.57
CA ASN A 55 4.88 16.82 -5.61
C ASN A 55 4.77 16.02 -6.91
N PRO A 56 3.94 14.98 -6.98
CA PRO A 56 3.78 14.14 -8.17
C PRO A 56 2.92 14.81 -9.25
N GLU A 57 3.50 15.75 -10.01
CA GLU A 57 2.81 16.53 -11.03
C GLU A 57 2.25 15.69 -12.20
N LYS A 58 2.89 14.55 -12.48
CA LYS A 58 2.54 13.69 -13.63
C LYS A 58 1.95 12.35 -13.20
N LEU A 59 1.43 12.25 -11.98
CA LEU A 59 0.82 11.01 -11.51
C LEU A 59 -0.39 10.65 -12.40
N ASN A 60 -0.39 9.42 -12.91
CA ASN A 60 -1.48 8.88 -13.70
C ASN A 60 -1.80 7.44 -13.27
N ALA A 61 -2.75 7.30 -12.36
CA ALA A 61 -3.16 5.99 -11.85
C ALA A 61 -3.76 5.08 -12.93
N ASN A 62 -4.41 5.66 -13.96
CA ASN A 62 -4.94 4.90 -15.08
C ASN A 62 -3.81 4.26 -15.90
N GLN A 63 -2.69 4.95 -16.06
CA GLN A 63 -1.52 4.41 -16.75
C GLN A 63 -0.93 3.24 -15.96
N TRP A 64 -0.87 3.32 -14.62
CA TRP A 64 -0.44 2.21 -13.78
C TRP A 64 -1.35 0.99 -13.93
N ALA A 65 -2.65 1.21 -13.84
CA ALA A 65 -3.65 0.14 -13.99
C ALA A 65 -3.57 -0.50 -15.38
N ALA A 66 -3.41 0.29 -16.43
CA ALA A 66 -3.26 -0.21 -17.80
C ALA A 66 -2.00 -1.05 -17.98
N ALA A 67 -0.86 -0.61 -17.43
CA ALA A 67 0.41 -1.35 -17.49
C ALA A 67 0.32 -2.69 -16.74
N VAL A 68 -0.23 -2.67 -15.52
CA VAL A 68 -0.43 -3.87 -14.69
C VAL A 68 -1.36 -4.87 -15.39
N ARG A 69 -2.47 -4.39 -15.96
CA ARG A 69 -3.40 -5.22 -16.72
C ARG A 69 -2.75 -5.81 -17.99
N ALA A 70 -1.97 -5.02 -18.73
CA ALA A 70 -1.26 -5.48 -19.91
C ALA A 70 -0.22 -6.57 -19.58
N ALA A 71 0.37 -6.53 -18.37
CA ALA A 71 1.26 -7.56 -17.86
C ALA A 71 0.52 -8.84 -17.37
N GLY A 72 -0.82 -8.87 -17.43
CA GLY A 72 -1.62 -10.01 -16.97
C GLY A 72 -1.80 -10.09 -15.45
N MET A 73 -1.47 -9.03 -14.71
CA MET A 73 -1.65 -8.98 -13.26
C MET A 73 -3.12 -8.73 -12.90
N LYS A 74 -3.55 -9.31 -11.78
CA LYS A 74 -4.96 -9.30 -11.34
C LYS A 74 -5.29 -8.20 -10.33
N ALA A 75 -4.28 -7.62 -9.67
CA ALA A 75 -4.47 -6.62 -8.63
C ALA A 75 -3.26 -5.68 -8.50
N ILE A 76 -3.47 -4.58 -7.79
CA ILE A 76 -2.44 -3.62 -7.40
C ILE A 76 -2.51 -3.42 -5.89
N ILE A 77 -1.37 -3.46 -5.23
CA ILE A 77 -1.19 -3.03 -3.85
C ILE A 77 -0.38 -1.74 -3.86
N LEU A 78 -0.94 -0.68 -3.32
CA LEU A 78 -0.25 0.59 -3.13
C LEU A 78 0.23 0.73 -1.69
N THR A 79 1.50 1.09 -1.49
CA THR A 79 2.02 1.44 -0.16
C THR A 79 1.52 2.81 0.27
N CYS A 80 0.37 2.87 0.93
CA CYS A 80 -0.17 4.14 1.42
C CYS A 80 0.69 4.79 2.51
N LYS A 81 1.49 4.00 3.23
CA LYS A 81 2.51 4.41 4.20
C LYS A 81 3.65 3.42 4.16
N HIS A 82 4.88 3.90 4.10
CA HIS A 82 6.07 3.06 4.04
C HIS A 82 6.99 3.28 5.26
N HIS A 83 8.26 2.83 5.20
CA HIS A 83 9.23 2.88 6.30
C HIS A 83 9.48 4.29 6.84
N ASP A 84 9.51 5.31 5.96
CA ASP A 84 9.69 6.70 6.31
C ASP A 84 8.53 7.30 7.10
N GLY A 85 7.37 6.64 7.09
CA GLY A 85 6.17 7.08 7.80
C GLY A 85 5.33 8.12 7.09
N PHE A 86 5.70 8.55 5.87
CA PHE A 86 4.90 9.49 5.09
C PHE A 86 3.56 8.87 4.69
N CYS A 87 2.46 9.58 4.98
CA CYS A 87 1.11 9.12 4.68
C CYS A 87 0.61 9.69 3.35
N LEU A 88 0.20 8.84 2.41
CA LEU A 88 -0.43 9.24 1.14
C LEU A 88 -1.88 9.69 1.30
N TRP A 89 -2.37 9.85 2.52
CA TRP A 89 -3.69 10.42 2.85
C TRP A 89 -3.52 11.56 3.86
N PRO A 90 -4.46 12.50 3.95
CA PRO A 90 -4.41 13.60 4.90
C PRO A 90 -4.68 13.09 6.33
N SER A 91 -3.65 12.56 6.97
CA SER A 91 -3.73 11.99 8.31
C SER A 91 -4.09 13.06 9.35
N GLU A 92 -4.93 12.70 10.32
CA GLU A 92 -5.22 13.50 11.50
C GLU A 92 -4.15 13.32 12.60
N TYR A 93 -3.35 12.27 12.53
CA TYR A 93 -2.39 11.88 13.56
C TYR A 93 -0.96 12.36 13.30
N THR A 94 -0.65 12.80 12.07
CA THR A 94 0.67 13.29 11.70
C THR A 94 0.59 14.34 10.61
N ASP A 95 1.48 15.33 10.68
CA ASP A 95 1.69 16.31 9.61
C ASP A 95 2.61 15.77 8.50
N TYR A 96 3.32 14.67 8.75
CA TYR A 96 4.14 13.98 7.74
C TYR A 96 3.24 13.20 6.77
N SER A 97 2.55 13.95 5.92
CA SER A 97 1.52 13.43 5.01
C SER A 97 1.26 14.37 3.84
N VAL A 98 0.51 13.90 2.86
CA VAL A 98 0.07 14.70 1.70
C VAL A 98 -0.66 15.99 2.08
N LYS A 99 -1.22 16.09 3.28
CA LYS A 99 -1.85 17.29 3.82
C LYS A 99 -0.91 18.51 3.82
N LYS A 100 0.38 18.29 4.06
CA LYS A 100 1.42 19.34 4.10
C LYS A 100 2.24 19.43 2.81
N SER A 101 1.97 18.58 1.83
CA SER A 101 2.65 18.58 0.54
C SER A 101 2.14 19.68 -0.39
N LYS A 102 2.88 19.93 -1.47
CA LYS A 102 2.40 20.76 -2.59
C LYS A 102 1.32 20.08 -3.42
N TRP A 103 1.23 18.77 -3.31
CA TRP A 103 0.29 17.97 -4.07
C TRP A 103 -1.13 18.11 -3.50
N LYS A 104 -1.88 19.07 -4.02
CA LYS A 104 -3.24 19.39 -3.55
C LYS A 104 -4.35 18.59 -4.26
N ALA A 105 -4.01 17.81 -5.27
CA ALA A 105 -5.00 17.41 -6.26
C ALA A 105 -5.71 16.08 -5.96
N VAL A 106 -5.21 15.26 -5.05
CA VAL A 106 -5.84 13.93 -4.92
C VAL A 106 -6.05 13.59 -3.45
N SER A 107 -7.31 13.65 -3.04
CA SER A 107 -7.69 12.92 -1.87
C SER A 107 -7.51 11.43 -2.15
N TYR A 108 -7.11 10.66 -1.15
CA TYR A 108 -7.08 9.20 -1.14
C TYR A 108 -8.32 8.55 -1.78
N THR A 109 -9.46 9.23 -1.75
CA THR A 109 -10.70 8.85 -2.43
C THR A 109 -10.54 8.67 -3.94
N HIS A 110 -9.62 9.37 -4.60
CA HIS A 110 -9.39 9.23 -6.03
C HIS A 110 -8.60 7.95 -6.39
N LEU A 111 -7.65 7.56 -5.54
CA LEU A 111 -6.95 6.28 -5.67
C LEU A 111 -7.88 5.11 -5.34
N ARG A 112 -8.74 5.27 -4.33
CA ARG A 112 -9.70 4.25 -3.90
C ARG A 112 -10.82 3.98 -4.92
N ALA A 113 -11.19 4.96 -5.73
CA ALA A 113 -12.21 4.78 -6.77
C ALA A 113 -11.78 3.81 -7.89
N HIS A 114 -10.49 3.48 -7.98
CA HIS A 114 -9.95 2.53 -8.96
C HIS A 114 -9.71 1.12 -8.39
N GLU A 115 -10.00 0.88 -7.12
CA GLU A 115 -9.86 -0.44 -6.47
C GLU A 115 -11.00 -1.41 -6.80
N THR A 116 -12.08 -0.93 -7.41
CA THR A 116 -13.21 -1.76 -7.86
C THR A 116 -13.15 -1.99 -9.37
N LEU A 117 -12.36 -2.96 -9.73
CA LEU A 117 -12.46 -3.63 -11.04
C LEU A 117 -13.08 -5.01 -10.85
#